data_2c8aa2a1b85eb23d9f7082d4c62d8184
#
_entry.id   2c8aa2a1b85eb23d9f7082d4c62d8184
#
_cell.length_a   1.000
_cell.length_b   1.000
_cell.length_c   1.000
_cell.angle_alpha   90.00
_cell.angle_beta   90.00
_cell.angle_gamma   90.00
#
_symmetry.space_group_name_H-M   'P 1'
#
loop_
_entity.id
_entity.type
_entity.pdbx_description
1 polymer ?
#
loop_
_entity_poly.entity_id
_entity_poly.type
_entity_poly.pdbx_seq_one_letter_code
_entity_poly.pdbx_strand_id
1 'polypeptide(L)'
;MNNSKKTNNEERIKVGTIVDEDGVILGGIYEGDKIVTPKQQEYTQKYITNFQKKEAFVKVFTSPIPTLFKELPTKEFAVAMAIMPFISYKDGILKYNNKIADVRTISEQLGENYDVFRKTIASLIKKEVLGKVERQSDTYQNKTKQCICVNPYIYLRGQDLDKEIQEKFVNSKWANIDKE
;
A
#
# COMPACT_ATOMS: atom_id res chain seq x y z
N MET A 1 10.91 2.38 46.45
CA MET A 1 11.20 1.23 45.58
C MET A 1 11.91 1.74 44.33
N ASN A 2 13.25 1.62 44.33
CA ASN A 2 14.10 2.11 43.23
C ASN A 2 14.19 1.04 42.15
N ASN A 3 13.58 1.29 40.98
CA ASN A 3 13.80 0.48 39.78
C ASN A 3 15.09 0.97 39.09
N SER A 4 16.22 0.33 39.44
CA SER A 4 17.45 0.45 38.70
C SER A 4 17.30 -0.25 37.34
N LYS A 5 17.19 0.53 36.25
CA LYS A 5 17.39 0.03 34.89
C LYS A 5 18.82 -0.54 34.79
N LYS A 6 18.92 -1.86 34.68
CA LYS A 6 20.15 -2.52 34.23
C LYS A 6 20.36 -2.09 32.77
N THR A 7 21.33 -1.21 32.55
CA THR A 7 21.92 -0.98 31.22
C THR A 7 22.77 -2.21 30.90
N ASN A 8 22.36 -3.02 29.96
CA ASN A 8 23.22 -4.01 29.32
C ASN A 8 24.33 -3.23 28.60
N ASN A 9 25.51 -3.13 29.20
CA ASN A 9 26.73 -2.78 28.51
C ASN A 9 27.15 -3.99 27.66
N GLU A 10 26.54 -4.19 26.50
CA GLU A 10 27.19 -4.92 25.42
C GLU A 10 28.34 -4.04 24.95
N GLU A 11 29.59 -4.55 25.07
CA GLU A 11 30.76 -3.86 24.58
C GLU A 11 30.62 -3.70 23.06
N ARG A 12 30.24 -2.48 22.63
CA ARG A 12 30.12 -2.16 21.19
C ARG A 12 31.50 -2.19 20.56
N ILE A 13 31.65 -2.95 19.47
CA ILE A 13 32.90 -3.10 18.75
C ILE A 13 33.22 -1.78 18.03
N LYS A 14 34.35 -1.15 18.37
CA LYS A 14 34.82 0.06 17.70
C LYS A 14 35.40 -0.32 16.34
N VAL A 15 34.83 0.20 15.26
CA VAL A 15 35.22 -0.08 13.88
C VAL A 15 35.98 1.08 13.20
N GLY A 16 35.99 2.26 13.82
CA GLY A 16 36.67 3.43 13.27
C GLY A 16 36.77 4.60 14.23
N THR A 17 37.35 5.71 13.77
CA THR A 17 37.51 6.94 14.53
C THR A 17 37.19 8.14 13.63
N ILE A 18 36.48 9.12 14.16
CA ILE A 18 36.19 10.39 13.49
C ILE A 18 37.31 11.36 13.90
N VAL A 19 37.99 11.94 12.91
CA VAL A 19 39.01 12.98 13.12
C VAL A 19 38.61 14.24 12.35
N ASP A 20 39.01 15.40 12.84
CA ASP A 20 38.89 16.68 12.12
C ASP A 20 40.03 16.87 11.11
N GLU A 21 40.03 18.03 10.44
CA GLU A 21 41.03 18.38 9.42
C GLU A 21 42.48 18.48 10.03
N ASP A 22 42.55 18.75 11.32
CA ASP A 22 43.82 18.87 12.07
C ASP A 22 44.28 17.53 12.67
N GLY A 23 43.51 16.45 12.44
CA GLY A 23 43.81 15.12 12.96
C GLY A 23 43.41 14.88 14.41
N VAL A 24 42.60 15.77 14.99
CA VAL A 24 42.07 15.63 16.35
C VAL A 24 40.94 14.63 16.37
N ILE A 25 40.97 13.68 17.32
CA ILE A 25 39.96 12.65 17.45
C ILE A 25 38.67 13.27 18.03
N LEU A 26 37.61 13.32 17.23
CA LEU A 26 36.29 13.80 17.62
C LEU A 26 35.40 12.71 18.22
N GLY A 27 35.62 11.43 17.87
CA GLY A 27 34.81 10.33 18.39
C GLY A 27 35.16 8.96 17.79
N GLY A 28 34.52 7.92 18.29
CA GLY A 28 34.62 6.57 17.76
C GLY A 28 33.39 6.20 16.89
N ILE A 29 33.62 5.39 15.88
CA ILE A 29 32.57 4.74 15.09
C ILE A 29 32.48 3.30 15.60
N TYR A 30 31.26 2.87 15.90
CA TYR A 30 30.98 1.53 16.41
C TYR A 30 30.16 0.73 15.41
N GLU A 31 30.22 -0.58 15.50
CA GLU A 31 29.42 -1.47 14.66
C GLU A 31 27.93 -1.11 14.77
N GLY A 32 27.28 -0.92 13.62
CA GLY A 32 25.86 -0.49 13.53
C GLY A 32 25.63 1.02 13.52
N ASP A 33 26.67 1.85 13.73
CA ASP A 33 26.55 3.30 13.63
C ASP A 33 26.31 3.73 12.18
N LYS A 34 25.39 4.67 11.98
CA LYS A 34 25.15 5.30 10.68
C LYS A 34 25.95 6.59 10.58
N ILE A 35 26.92 6.62 9.67
CA ILE A 35 27.65 7.84 9.35
C ILE A 35 26.79 8.65 8.38
N VAL A 36 26.35 9.85 8.80
CA VAL A 36 25.57 10.77 7.97
C VAL A 36 26.49 11.86 7.44
N THR A 37 26.65 11.95 6.13
CA THR A 37 27.46 12.99 5.50
C THR A 37 26.78 14.36 5.63
N PRO A 38 27.55 15.49 5.55
CA PRO A 38 26.97 16.84 5.57
C PRO A 38 25.86 17.04 4.53
N LYS A 39 26.02 16.49 3.33
CA LYS A 39 24.96 16.52 2.28
C LYS A 39 23.71 15.77 2.70
N GLN A 40 23.85 14.63 3.39
CA GLN A 40 22.69 13.88 3.91
C GLN A 40 22.01 14.62 5.06
N GLN A 41 22.77 15.30 5.92
CA GLN A 41 22.22 16.15 6.98
C GLN A 41 21.42 17.31 6.39
N GLU A 42 21.98 18.03 5.41
CA GLU A 42 21.29 19.12 4.70
C GLU A 42 20.00 18.63 4.04
N TYR A 43 20.05 17.48 3.35
CA TYR A 43 18.85 16.85 2.78
C TYR A 43 17.82 16.53 3.85
N THR A 44 18.22 15.96 4.98
CA THR A 44 17.31 15.62 6.08
C THR A 44 16.67 16.84 6.73
N GLN A 45 17.42 17.97 6.81
CA GLN A 45 16.88 19.23 7.30
C GLN A 45 15.87 19.87 6.34
N LYS A 46 16.10 19.72 5.02
CA LYS A 46 15.24 20.31 4.00
C LYS A 46 13.95 19.51 3.78
N TYR A 47 13.99 18.19 3.95
CA TYR A 47 12.87 17.31 3.68
C TYR A 47 12.45 16.56 4.95
N ILE A 48 11.15 16.43 5.15
CA ILE A 48 10.59 15.56 6.18
C ILE A 48 10.77 14.12 5.70
N THR A 49 11.81 13.46 6.18
CA THR A 49 12.01 12.03 5.97
C THR A 49 11.12 11.26 6.94
N ASN A 50 10.53 10.16 6.49
CA ASN A 50 9.60 9.35 7.30
C ASN A 50 8.31 10.07 7.72
N PHE A 51 7.78 10.94 6.84
CA PHE A 51 6.45 11.47 7.07
C PHE A 51 5.44 10.30 7.17
N GLN A 52 5.04 10.01 8.39
CA GLN A 52 4.06 8.97 8.68
C GLN A 52 2.74 9.65 9.06
N LYS A 53 1.80 9.63 8.14
CA LYS A 53 0.42 9.93 8.50
C LYS A 53 -0.17 8.70 9.20
N LYS A 54 -0.88 8.89 10.31
CA LYS A 54 -1.56 7.79 11.01
C LYS A 54 -2.67 7.14 10.17
N GLU A 55 -3.05 7.77 9.08
CA GLU A 55 -4.05 7.27 8.15
C GLU A 55 -3.46 6.22 7.20
N ALA A 56 -4.27 5.23 6.90
CA ALA A 56 -3.92 4.22 5.91
C ALA A 56 -3.83 4.85 4.51
N PHE A 57 -2.85 4.46 3.73
CA PHE A 57 -2.67 4.91 2.36
C PHE A 57 -2.75 3.73 1.38
N VAL A 58 -3.13 4.04 0.14
CA VAL A 58 -3.12 3.12 -1.00
C VAL A 58 -2.06 3.61 -1.97
N LYS A 59 -1.18 2.72 -2.42
CA LYS A 59 -0.27 2.99 -3.52
C LYS A 59 -1.05 2.89 -4.82
N VAL A 60 -0.93 3.89 -5.66
CA VAL A 60 -1.44 3.86 -7.03
C VAL A 60 -0.23 3.91 -7.95
N PHE A 61 -0.09 2.91 -8.81
CA PHE A 61 1.02 2.89 -9.77
C PHE A 61 0.78 3.93 -10.87
N THR A 62 1.80 4.71 -11.20
CA THR A 62 1.65 5.84 -12.13
C THR A 62 1.55 5.40 -13.58
N SER A 63 2.23 4.32 -13.97
CA SER A 63 2.26 3.81 -15.34
C SER A 63 0.86 3.52 -15.94
N PRO A 64 -0.08 2.86 -15.22
CA PRO A 64 -1.41 2.59 -15.79
C PRO A 64 -2.34 3.83 -15.85
N ILE A 65 -2.05 4.91 -15.12
CA ILE A 65 -2.99 6.04 -14.99
C ILE A 65 -3.33 6.71 -16.34
N PRO A 66 -2.37 7.04 -17.24
CA PRO A 66 -2.71 7.64 -18.53
C PRO A 66 -3.63 6.75 -19.38
N THR A 67 -3.40 5.44 -19.35
CA THR A 67 -4.20 4.45 -20.08
C THR A 67 -5.58 4.30 -19.44
N LEU A 68 -5.67 4.24 -18.12
CA LEU A 68 -6.94 4.24 -17.39
C LEU A 68 -7.77 5.48 -17.75
N PHE A 69 -7.15 6.65 -17.75
CA PHE A 69 -7.85 7.90 -18.09
C PHE A 69 -8.39 7.93 -19.51
N LYS A 70 -7.67 7.34 -20.48
CA LYS A 70 -8.11 7.24 -21.88
C LYS A 70 -9.21 6.23 -22.11
N GLU A 71 -9.15 5.08 -21.42
CA GLU A 71 -10.04 3.94 -21.68
C GLU A 71 -11.30 3.91 -20.82
N LEU A 72 -11.27 4.55 -19.64
CA LEU A 72 -12.40 4.58 -18.76
C LEU A 72 -13.24 5.84 -19.00
N PRO A 73 -14.55 5.69 -19.22
CA PRO A 73 -15.46 6.83 -19.09
C PRO A 73 -15.27 7.53 -17.74
N THR A 74 -15.48 8.84 -17.71
CA THR A 74 -15.26 9.66 -16.50
C THR A 74 -15.88 9.07 -15.24
N LYS A 75 -17.09 8.52 -15.34
CA LYS A 75 -17.77 7.89 -14.20
C LYS A 75 -17.05 6.62 -13.72
N GLU A 76 -16.57 5.77 -14.63
CA GLU A 76 -15.84 4.58 -14.29
C GLU A 76 -14.50 4.93 -13.64
N PHE A 77 -13.79 5.92 -14.17
CA PHE A 77 -12.55 6.41 -13.60
C PHE A 77 -12.80 6.99 -12.19
N ALA A 78 -13.85 7.80 -12.02
CA ALA A 78 -14.22 8.34 -10.71
C ALA A 78 -14.51 7.23 -9.68
N VAL A 79 -15.27 6.20 -10.07
CA VAL A 79 -15.55 5.05 -9.20
C VAL A 79 -14.28 4.26 -8.89
N ALA A 80 -13.41 4.04 -9.89
CA ALA A 80 -12.12 3.37 -9.69
C ALA A 80 -11.24 4.10 -8.66
N MET A 81 -11.30 5.43 -8.60
CA MET A 81 -10.61 6.21 -7.56
C MET A 81 -11.35 6.20 -6.22
N ALA A 82 -12.69 6.30 -6.23
CA ALA A 82 -13.51 6.38 -5.02
C ALA A 82 -13.51 5.09 -4.17
N ILE A 83 -13.21 3.94 -4.75
CA ILE A 83 -13.16 2.66 -4.01
C ILE A 83 -11.87 2.47 -3.19
N MET A 84 -10.85 3.31 -3.36
CA MET A 84 -9.56 3.15 -2.68
C MET A 84 -9.65 3.01 -1.14
N PRO A 85 -10.50 3.76 -0.43
CA PRO A 85 -10.65 3.62 1.02
C PRO A 85 -11.11 2.23 1.48
N PHE A 86 -11.78 1.49 0.59
CA PHE A 86 -12.30 0.15 0.88
C PHE A 86 -11.27 -0.96 0.63
N ILE A 87 -10.12 -0.68 0.02
CA ILE A 87 -9.10 -1.68 -0.26
C ILE A 87 -8.49 -2.17 1.05
N SER A 88 -8.55 -3.46 1.30
CA SER A 88 -7.96 -4.11 2.47
C SER A 88 -6.44 -4.18 2.38
N TYR A 89 -5.78 -4.16 3.54
CA TYR A 89 -4.31 -4.02 3.66
C TYR A 89 -3.53 -5.21 3.08
N LYS A 90 -3.99 -6.43 3.16
CA LYS A 90 -3.17 -7.60 2.77
C LYS A 90 -3.64 -8.30 1.51
N ASP A 91 -4.93 -8.29 1.30
CA ASP A 91 -5.57 -9.15 0.31
C ASP A 91 -6.19 -8.38 -0.86
N GLY A 92 -6.10 -7.04 -0.89
CA GLY A 92 -6.66 -6.23 -1.97
C GLY A 92 -8.18 -6.38 -2.19
N ILE A 93 -8.88 -7.03 -1.26
CA ILE A 93 -10.33 -7.22 -1.30
C ILE A 93 -11.00 -5.96 -0.77
N LEU A 94 -12.16 -5.60 -1.32
CA LEU A 94 -12.93 -4.47 -0.81
C LEU A 94 -13.63 -4.83 0.51
N LYS A 95 -13.31 -4.08 1.56
CA LYS A 95 -13.86 -4.23 2.91
C LYS A 95 -14.39 -2.92 3.46
N TYR A 96 -15.42 -3.02 4.29
CA TYR A 96 -15.95 -1.93 5.09
C TYR A 96 -16.11 -2.40 6.53
N ASN A 97 -15.60 -1.63 7.50
CA ASN A 97 -15.57 -2.00 8.92
C ASN A 97 -15.00 -3.43 9.15
N ASN A 98 -13.88 -3.74 8.47
CA ASN A 98 -13.18 -5.03 8.50
C ASN A 98 -13.99 -6.24 7.98
N LYS A 99 -15.17 -6.03 7.41
CA LYS A 99 -15.98 -7.08 6.77
C LYS A 99 -15.94 -6.95 5.25
N ILE A 100 -16.01 -8.09 4.55
CA ILE A 100 -16.09 -8.11 3.10
C ILE A 100 -17.29 -7.30 2.64
N ALA A 101 -17.05 -6.21 1.92
CA ALA A 101 -18.07 -5.32 1.42
C ALA A 101 -18.65 -5.85 0.10
N ASP A 102 -19.96 -5.82 -0.01
CA ASP A 102 -20.65 -6.04 -1.27
C ASP A 102 -20.88 -4.70 -2.01
N VAL A 103 -21.34 -4.81 -3.24
CA VAL A 103 -21.59 -3.63 -4.11
C VAL A 103 -22.59 -2.66 -3.48
N ARG A 104 -23.59 -3.17 -2.77
CA ARG A 104 -24.62 -2.34 -2.12
C ARG A 104 -24.00 -1.53 -0.99
N THR A 105 -23.27 -2.17 -0.10
CA THR A 105 -22.57 -1.50 1.01
C THR A 105 -21.67 -0.36 0.51
N ILE A 106 -20.88 -0.61 -0.55
CA ILE A 106 -19.97 0.40 -1.09
C ILE A 106 -20.76 1.55 -1.73
N SER A 107 -21.82 1.26 -2.50
CA SER A 107 -22.65 2.29 -3.13
C SER A 107 -23.31 3.20 -2.10
N GLU A 108 -23.83 2.64 -1.00
CA GLU A 108 -24.41 3.39 0.11
C GLU A 108 -23.39 4.31 0.80
N GLN A 109 -22.16 3.81 1.03
CA GLN A 109 -21.10 4.59 1.64
C GLN A 109 -20.61 5.73 0.74
N LEU A 110 -20.70 5.56 -0.58
CA LEU A 110 -20.32 6.59 -1.56
C LEU A 110 -21.50 7.53 -1.92
N GLY A 111 -22.70 7.27 -1.42
CA GLY A 111 -23.89 8.03 -1.79
C GLY A 111 -24.33 7.83 -3.25
N GLU A 112 -23.95 6.72 -3.88
CA GLU A 112 -24.21 6.42 -5.27
C GLU A 112 -25.48 5.57 -5.44
N ASN A 113 -26.20 5.78 -6.56
CA ASN A 113 -27.31 4.91 -6.91
C ASN A 113 -26.82 3.48 -7.16
N TYR A 114 -27.40 2.51 -6.46
CA TYR A 114 -26.97 1.11 -6.49
C TYR A 114 -26.96 0.51 -7.91
N ASP A 115 -27.98 0.71 -8.71
CA ASP A 115 -28.06 0.08 -10.04
C ASP A 115 -27.03 0.64 -10.99
N VAL A 116 -26.77 1.94 -10.93
CA VAL A 116 -25.73 2.60 -11.71
C VAL A 116 -24.36 2.15 -11.24
N PHE A 117 -24.13 2.13 -9.93
CA PHE A 117 -22.87 1.69 -9.33
C PHE A 117 -22.57 0.24 -9.66
N ARG A 118 -23.56 -0.65 -9.56
CA ARG A 118 -23.43 -2.07 -9.91
C ARG A 118 -23.00 -2.28 -11.37
N LYS A 119 -23.60 -1.52 -12.30
CA LYS A 119 -23.21 -1.56 -13.72
C LYS A 119 -21.77 -1.08 -13.93
N THR A 120 -21.39 -0.02 -13.23
CA THR A 120 -20.02 0.52 -13.28
C THR A 120 -18.99 -0.49 -12.75
N ILE A 121 -19.27 -1.12 -11.61
CA ILE A 121 -18.40 -2.19 -11.06
C ILE A 121 -18.29 -3.37 -12.03
N ALA A 122 -19.40 -3.79 -12.66
CA ALA A 122 -19.37 -4.86 -13.65
C ALA A 122 -18.50 -4.49 -14.88
N SER A 123 -18.56 -3.25 -15.33
CA SER A 123 -17.71 -2.73 -16.40
C SER A 123 -16.23 -2.71 -16.00
N LEU A 124 -15.90 -2.25 -14.80
CA LEU A 124 -14.53 -2.24 -14.27
C LEU A 124 -13.96 -3.66 -14.14
N ILE A 125 -14.79 -4.65 -13.78
CA ILE A 125 -14.38 -6.05 -13.76
C ILE A 125 -14.10 -6.55 -15.19
N LYS A 126 -14.96 -6.24 -16.16
CA LYS A 126 -14.74 -6.60 -17.56
C LYS A 126 -13.46 -6.00 -18.14
N LYS A 127 -13.07 -4.82 -17.66
CA LYS A 127 -11.86 -4.11 -18.06
C LYS A 127 -10.64 -4.50 -17.21
N GLU A 128 -10.76 -5.50 -16.33
CA GLU A 128 -9.71 -6.00 -15.45
C GLU A 128 -9.11 -4.97 -14.47
N VAL A 129 -9.81 -3.86 -14.24
CA VAL A 129 -9.45 -2.91 -13.18
C VAL A 129 -9.79 -3.49 -11.81
N LEU A 130 -10.88 -4.25 -11.76
CA LEU A 130 -11.33 -5.04 -10.62
C LEU A 130 -11.44 -6.52 -11.00
N GLY A 131 -11.54 -7.36 -10.00
CA GLY A 131 -11.77 -8.79 -10.19
C GLY A 131 -12.73 -9.35 -9.14
N LYS A 132 -12.99 -10.65 -9.26
CA LYS A 132 -13.76 -11.41 -8.28
C LYS A 132 -12.95 -12.59 -7.82
N VAL A 133 -12.88 -12.82 -6.53
CA VAL A 133 -12.26 -13.98 -5.89
C VAL A 133 -13.22 -14.58 -4.88
N GLU A 134 -13.05 -15.84 -4.54
CA GLU A 134 -13.83 -16.49 -3.52
C GLU A 134 -13.10 -16.45 -2.18
N ARG A 135 -13.80 -16.13 -1.11
CA ARG A 135 -13.26 -16.14 0.26
C ARG A 135 -14.27 -16.76 1.19
N GLN A 136 -13.78 -17.30 2.29
CA GLN A 136 -14.67 -17.72 3.36
C GLN A 136 -15.53 -16.55 3.83
N SER A 137 -16.80 -16.84 4.06
CA SER A 137 -17.75 -15.84 4.54
C SER A 137 -17.43 -15.44 5.97
N ASP A 138 -17.35 -14.15 6.25
CA ASP A 138 -17.16 -13.62 7.63
C ASP A 138 -18.33 -14.02 8.55
N THR A 139 -19.48 -14.41 7.98
CA THR A 139 -20.72 -14.69 8.72
C THR A 139 -21.01 -16.18 8.87
N TYR A 140 -20.54 -17.00 7.94
CA TYR A 140 -20.83 -18.44 7.90
C TYR A 140 -19.57 -19.24 7.65
N GLN A 141 -19.07 -19.96 8.64
CA GLN A 141 -17.78 -20.66 8.62
C GLN A 141 -17.61 -21.69 7.48
N ASN A 142 -18.69 -22.18 6.88
CA ASN A 142 -18.67 -23.20 5.83
C ASN A 142 -19.16 -22.72 4.47
N LYS A 143 -19.31 -21.41 4.26
CA LYS A 143 -19.76 -20.87 2.97
C LYS A 143 -18.69 -19.97 2.37
N THR A 144 -18.44 -20.13 1.09
CA THR A 144 -17.65 -19.18 0.32
C THR A 144 -18.52 -18.02 -0.14
N LYS A 145 -17.94 -16.83 -0.19
CA LYS A 145 -18.56 -15.61 -0.71
C LYS A 145 -17.69 -15.07 -1.84
N GLN A 146 -18.34 -14.68 -2.92
CA GLN A 146 -17.66 -13.97 -4.00
C GLN A 146 -17.39 -12.53 -3.57
N CYS A 147 -16.11 -12.15 -3.60
CA CYS A 147 -15.59 -10.86 -3.15
C CYS A 147 -15.02 -10.08 -4.33
N ILE A 148 -15.13 -8.75 -4.27
CA ILE A 148 -14.48 -7.87 -5.24
C ILE A 148 -13.06 -7.59 -4.75
N CYS A 149 -12.08 -7.76 -5.64
CA CYS A 149 -10.69 -7.40 -5.42
C CYS A 149 -10.21 -6.38 -6.46
N VAL A 150 -9.19 -5.62 -6.10
CA VAL A 150 -8.55 -4.67 -7.02
C VAL A 150 -7.42 -5.33 -7.79
N ASN A 151 -7.13 -4.81 -8.98
CA ASN A 151 -5.96 -5.23 -9.73
C ASN A 151 -4.69 -4.70 -9.05
N PRO A 152 -3.75 -5.58 -8.62
CA PRO A 152 -2.56 -5.18 -7.87
C PRO A 152 -1.53 -4.43 -8.73
N TYR A 153 -1.64 -4.46 -10.04
CA TYR A 153 -0.81 -3.67 -10.96
C TYR A 153 -1.31 -2.23 -11.13
N ILE A 154 -2.47 -1.90 -10.56
CA ILE A 154 -3.02 -0.55 -10.51
C ILE A 154 -2.98 -0.01 -9.08
N TYR A 155 -3.44 -0.82 -8.10
CA TYR A 155 -3.57 -0.43 -6.70
C TYR A 155 -2.94 -1.45 -5.78
N LEU A 156 -2.21 -0.98 -4.79
CA LEU A 156 -1.68 -1.84 -3.73
C LEU A 156 -1.81 -1.14 -2.38
N ARG A 157 -2.37 -1.82 -1.39
CA ARG A 157 -2.37 -1.37 0.00
C ARG A 157 -1.55 -2.33 0.84
N GLY A 158 -0.44 -1.82 1.38
CA GLY A 158 0.54 -2.65 2.10
C GLY A 158 1.76 -3.00 1.25
N GLN A 159 2.50 -4.00 1.68
CA GLN A 159 3.71 -4.50 1.02
C GLN A 159 3.50 -5.90 0.42
N ASP A 160 2.63 -6.68 1.04
CA ASP A 160 2.35 -8.05 0.64
C ASP A 160 1.21 -8.10 -0.38
N LEU A 161 1.26 -9.10 -1.24
CA LEU A 161 0.25 -9.35 -2.26
C LEU A 161 -0.28 -10.77 -2.10
N ASP A 162 -1.61 -10.90 -2.12
CA ASP A 162 -2.29 -12.19 -2.14
C ASP A 162 -1.97 -12.93 -3.45
N LYS A 163 -1.46 -14.17 -3.35
CA LYS A 163 -1.01 -14.95 -4.52
C LYS A 163 -2.13 -15.23 -5.51
N GLU A 164 -3.32 -15.58 -5.05
CA GLU A 164 -4.47 -15.86 -5.92
C GLU A 164 -4.87 -14.61 -6.71
N ILE A 165 -4.83 -13.42 -6.06
CA ILE A 165 -5.12 -12.17 -6.75
C ILE A 165 -4.00 -11.83 -7.74
N GLN A 166 -2.74 -12.07 -7.40
CA GLN A 166 -1.63 -11.88 -8.33
C GLN A 166 -1.77 -12.76 -9.56
N GLU A 167 -2.01 -14.06 -9.38
CA GLU A 167 -2.19 -15.04 -10.46
C GLU A 167 -3.37 -14.67 -11.36
N LYS A 168 -4.46 -14.16 -10.78
CA LYS A 168 -5.62 -13.69 -11.51
C LYS A 168 -5.31 -12.56 -12.50
N PHE A 169 -4.42 -11.65 -12.13
CA PHE A 169 -4.14 -10.43 -12.91
C PHE A 169 -2.79 -10.43 -13.63
N VAL A 170 -1.95 -11.46 -13.47
CA VAL A 170 -0.62 -11.52 -14.08
C VAL A 170 -0.64 -11.38 -15.61
N ASN A 171 -1.71 -11.84 -16.26
CA ASN A 171 -1.90 -11.74 -17.70
C ASN A 171 -2.82 -10.57 -18.10
N SER A 172 -3.24 -9.72 -17.15
CA SER A 172 -4.03 -8.55 -17.49
C SER A 172 -3.19 -7.55 -18.29
N LYS A 173 -3.85 -6.76 -19.12
CA LYS A 173 -3.17 -5.67 -19.85
C LYS A 173 -2.45 -4.69 -18.93
N TRP A 174 -2.92 -4.52 -17.70
CA TRP A 174 -2.35 -3.62 -16.70
C TRP A 174 -1.02 -4.12 -16.12
N ALA A 175 -0.75 -5.41 -16.18
CA ALA A 175 0.52 -6.01 -15.74
C ALA A 175 1.68 -5.79 -16.74
N ASN A 176 1.39 -5.36 -17.97
CA ASN A 176 2.37 -5.27 -19.05
C ASN A 176 2.53 -3.86 -19.62
N ILE A 177 1.93 -2.84 -19.01
CA ILE A 177 1.99 -1.45 -19.50
C ILE A 177 3.41 -0.90 -19.62
N ASP A 178 4.33 -1.31 -18.74
CA ASP A 178 5.72 -0.84 -18.76
C ASP A 178 6.61 -1.58 -19.78
N LYS A 179 6.03 -2.49 -20.59
CA LYS A 179 6.78 -3.29 -21.56
C LYS A 179 6.59 -2.83 -23.01
N GLU A 180 5.72 -1.84 -23.23
CA GLU A 180 5.51 -1.14 -24.50
C GLU A 180 6.23 0.21 -24.50
#